data_6742d30181ba625c0daf2080e1e54f6e
#
_entry.id   6742d30181ba625c0daf2080e1e54f6e
#
_cell.length_a   1.000
_cell.length_b   1.000
_cell.length_c   1.000
_cell.angle_alpha   90.00
_cell.angle_beta   90.00
_cell.angle_gamma   90.00
#
_symmetry.space_group_name_H-M   'P 1'
#
loop_
_entity.id
_entity.type
_entity.pdbx_description
1 polymer ?
#
loop_
_entity_poly.entity_id
_entity_poly.type
_entity_poly.pdbx_seq_one_letter_code
_entity_poly.pdbx_strand_id
1 'polypeptide(L)'
;EMDYLILERNYRLKFGEIDIIAAKDGGLVFVEVKTRKSNLFGEPSEYVDRKKQERVKKAAMVYADVENTDMRFDVIEVFYEEKNGELFLVKVNHIENAF
;
A
#
# COMPACT_ATOMS: atom_id res chain seq x y z
N GLU A 1 -13.10 -0.21 2.70
CA GLU A 1 -13.74 -1.47 2.48
C GLU A 1 -13.49 -2.39 3.65
N MET A 2 -14.08 -3.50 3.74
CA MET A 2 -14.03 -4.53 4.78
C MET A 2 -13.40 -4.09 6.11
N ASP A 3 -14.06 -3.20 6.81
CA ASP A 3 -13.68 -2.75 8.15
C ASP A 3 -12.41 -1.91 8.23
N TYR A 4 -11.91 -1.43 7.09
CA TYR A 4 -10.82 -0.47 7.07
C TYR A 4 -11.39 0.95 7.05
N LEU A 5 -10.90 1.79 7.92
CA LEU A 5 -11.22 3.21 7.92
C LEU A 5 -10.04 3.96 7.31
N ILE A 6 -10.24 4.59 6.15
CA ILE A 6 -9.18 5.36 5.50
C ILE A 6 -8.97 6.67 6.27
N LEU A 7 -7.77 6.87 6.76
CA LEU A 7 -7.38 8.06 7.51
C LEU A 7 -6.69 9.08 6.64
N GLU A 8 -5.78 8.64 5.78
CA GLU A 8 -4.98 9.52 4.92
C GLU A 8 -4.80 8.88 3.57
N ARG A 9 -4.69 9.72 2.52
CA ARG A 9 -4.28 9.32 1.19
C ARG A 9 -3.11 10.19 0.77
N ASN A 10 -2.11 9.58 0.12
CA ASN A 10 -0.94 10.30 -0.39
C ASN A 10 -0.27 11.13 0.69
N TYR A 11 0.03 10.50 1.82
CA TYR A 11 0.71 11.14 2.93
C TYR A 11 2.18 11.34 2.56
N ARG A 12 2.60 12.59 2.39
CA ARG A 12 3.92 12.94 1.87
C ARG A 12 4.79 13.64 2.90
N LEU A 13 6.05 13.20 2.96
CA LEU A 13 7.12 13.84 3.71
C LEU A 13 8.31 14.01 2.78
N LYS A 14 9.30 14.83 3.19
CA LYS A 14 10.48 15.06 2.35
C LYS A 14 11.18 13.77 1.95
N PHE A 15 11.20 12.78 2.83
CA PHE A 15 11.96 11.53 2.60
C PHE A 15 11.10 10.36 2.14
N GLY A 16 9.80 10.52 2.03
CA GLY A 16 8.97 9.40 1.62
C GLY A 16 7.50 9.72 1.53
N GLU A 17 6.75 8.78 0.98
CA GLU A 17 5.31 8.90 0.77
C GLU A 17 4.64 7.58 1.12
N ILE A 18 3.44 7.65 1.69
CA ILE A 18 2.60 6.49 1.96
C ILE A 18 1.30 6.69 1.20
N ASP A 19 0.94 5.73 0.35
CA ASP A 19 -0.22 5.88 -0.51
C ASP A 19 -1.53 5.92 0.27
N ILE A 20 -1.69 5.03 1.24
CA ILE A 20 -2.89 4.97 2.08
C ILE A 20 -2.49 4.67 3.51
N ILE A 21 -3.10 5.39 4.45
CA ILE A 21 -3.03 5.05 5.88
C ILE A 21 -4.44 4.75 6.33
N ALA A 22 -4.64 3.57 6.91
CA ALA A 22 -5.95 3.11 7.34
C ALA A 22 -5.90 2.60 8.78
N ALA A 23 -7.05 2.62 9.43
CA ALA A 23 -7.21 2.01 10.76
C ALA A 23 -7.99 0.71 10.62
N LYS A 24 -7.57 -0.30 11.37
CA LYS A 24 -8.26 -1.58 11.45
C LYS A 24 -7.95 -2.26 12.79
N ASP A 25 -8.98 -2.74 13.46
CA ASP A 25 -8.86 -3.52 14.70
C ASP A 25 -7.95 -2.87 15.75
N GLY A 26 -8.04 -1.55 15.87
CA GLY A 26 -7.27 -0.80 16.87
C GLY A 26 -5.85 -0.47 16.47
N GLY A 27 -5.42 -0.87 15.28
CA GLY A 27 -4.07 -0.58 14.78
C GLY A 27 -4.10 0.22 13.49
N LEU A 28 -2.92 0.50 12.98
CA LEU A 28 -2.74 1.24 11.72
C LEU A 28 -2.17 0.33 10.64
N VAL A 29 -2.67 0.50 9.42
CA VAL A 29 -2.20 -0.20 8.24
C VAL A 29 -1.69 0.83 7.24
N PHE A 30 -0.42 0.69 6.87
CA PHE A 30 0.24 1.56 5.90
C PHE A 30 0.34 0.80 4.60
N VAL A 31 -0.24 1.34 3.54
CA VAL A 31 -0.43 0.60 2.29
C VAL A 31 0.32 1.26 1.14
N GLU A 32 1.07 0.44 0.41
CA GLU A 32 1.68 0.81 -0.85
C GLU A 32 0.83 0.22 -1.98
N VAL A 33 0.41 1.05 -2.92
CA VAL A 33 -0.41 0.62 -4.05
C VAL A 33 0.47 0.49 -5.29
N LYS A 34 0.42 -0.67 -5.94
CA LYS A 34 1.14 -0.92 -7.18
C LYS A 34 0.17 -1.27 -8.29
N THR A 35 0.29 -0.58 -9.43
CA THR A 35 -0.53 -0.90 -10.61
C THR A 35 0.28 -1.77 -11.56
N ARG A 36 -0.37 -2.77 -12.14
CA ARG A 36 0.25 -3.72 -13.07
C ARG A 36 -0.69 -4.02 -14.21
N LYS A 37 -0.14 -4.29 -15.38
CA LYS A 37 -0.95 -4.77 -16.51
C LYS A 37 -1.38 -6.21 -16.24
N SER A 38 -2.57 -6.56 -16.72
CA SER A 38 -3.16 -7.88 -16.48
C SER A 38 -2.32 -9.04 -17.03
N ASN A 39 -1.52 -8.80 -18.08
CA ASN A 39 -0.65 -9.84 -18.64
C ASN A 39 0.50 -10.24 -17.71
N LEU A 40 0.63 -9.57 -16.57
CA LEU A 40 1.63 -9.90 -15.55
C LEU A 40 1.06 -10.80 -14.45
N PHE A 41 -0.15 -11.33 -14.62
CA PHE A 41 -0.68 -12.33 -13.71
C PHE A 41 0.27 -13.53 -13.67
N GLY A 42 0.56 -14.03 -12.47
CA GLY A 42 1.43 -15.19 -12.31
C GLY A 42 2.91 -14.86 -12.32
N GLU A 43 3.30 -13.66 -12.72
CA GLU A 43 4.68 -13.24 -12.59
C GLU A 43 5.00 -13.03 -11.12
N PRO A 44 6.28 -13.25 -10.70
CA PRO A 44 6.65 -12.94 -9.33
C PRO A 44 6.34 -11.48 -9.02
N SER A 45 5.70 -11.25 -7.91
CA SER A 45 5.40 -9.88 -7.48
C SER A 45 6.69 -9.14 -7.20
N GLU A 46 6.80 -7.93 -7.75
CA GLU A 46 7.86 -7.03 -7.37
C GLU A 46 7.43 -6.33 -6.10
N TYR A 47 7.95 -6.77 -4.99
CA TYR A 47 7.66 -6.11 -3.74
C TYR A 47 8.42 -4.79 -3.65
N VAL A 48 8.02 -3.98 -2.71
CA VAL A 48 8.69 -2.72 -2.41
C VAL A 48 10.13 -3.03 -2.02
N ASP A 49 11.11 -2.36 -2.65
CA ASP A 49 12.51 -2.62 -2.32
C ASP A 49 12.86 -2.12 -0.91
N ARG A 50 14.02 -2.54 -0.42
CA ARG A 50 14.41 -2.25 0.97
C ARG A 50 14.50 -0.75 1.26
N LYS A 51 15.02 0.02 0.34
CA LYS A 51 15.14 1.47 0.55
C LYS A 51 13.77 2.14 0.67
N LYS A 52 12.84 1.71 -0.17
CA LYS A 52 11.48 2.23 -0.10
C LYS A 52 10.79 1.77 1.17
N GLN A 53 10.99 0.52 1.57
CA GLN A 53 10.46 0.01 2.84
C GLN A 53 10.93 0.86 4.00
N GLU A 54 12.21 1.21 4.04
CA GLU A 54 12.75 2.05 5.11
C GLU A 54 12.13 3.43 5.12
N ARG A 55 11.94 4.03 3.95
CA ARG A 55 11.30 5.34 3.86
C ARG A 55 9.85 5.31 4.33
N VAL A 56 9.10 4.27 3.93
CA VAL A 56 7.72 4.10 4.37
C VAL A 56 7.65 3.92 5.88
N LYS A 57 8.53 3.11 6.44
CA LYS A 57 8.57 2.88 7.88
C LYS A 57 8.91 4.17 8.65
N LYS A 58 9.85 4.97 8.15
CA LYS A 58 10.15 6.26 8.76
C LYS A 58 8.95 7.20 8.73
N ALA A 59 8.26 7.26 7.61
CA ALA A 59 7.07 8.09 7.48
C ALA A 59 5.97 7.62 8.45
N ALA A 60 5.82 6.31 8.61
CA ALA A 60 4.87 5.75 9.56
C ALA A 60 5.21 6.14 11.00
N MET A 61 6.48 6.13 11.35
CA MET A 61 6.93 6.54 12.68
C MET A 61 6.63 8.01 12.98
N VAL A 62 6.69 8.85 11.97
CA VAL A 62 6.32 10.26 12.13
C VAL A 62 4.82 10.40 12.32
N TYR A 63 4.04 9.60 11.61
CA TYR A 63 2.58 9.67 11.68
C TYR A 63 2.02 9.14 13.00
N ALA A 64 2.59 8.06 13.51
CA ALA A 64 2.01 7.28 14.61
C ALA A 64 2.90 7.28 15.86
N ASP A 65 2.27 7.04 17.01
CA ASP A 65 2.99 6.79 18.26
C ASP A 65 3.46 5.34 18.24
N VAL A 66 4.74 5.14 17.92
CA VAL A 66 5.33 3.83 17.69
C VAL A 66 5.20 2.90 18.90
N GLU A 67 5.27 3.47 20.10
CA GLU A 67 5.26 2.67 21.34
C GLU A 67 3.87 2.13 21.68
N ASN A 68 2.82 2.83 21.24
CA ASN A 68 1.46 2.51 21.64
C ASN A 68 0.55 2.13 20.46
N THR A 69 1.12 1.91 19.28
CA THR A 69 0.32 1.66 18.09
C THR A 69 0.79 0.40 17.39
N ASP A 70 -0.13 -0.54 17.19
CA ASP A 70 0.15 -1.69 16.32
C ASP A 70 0.18 -1.20 14.88
N MET A 71 1.18 -1.64 14.15
CA MET A 71 1.38 -1.24 12.76
C MET A 71 1.53 -2.45 11.86
N ARG A 72 0.97 -2.33 10.67
CA ARG A 72 1.11 -3.34 9.63
C ARG A 72 1.40 -2.64 8.31
N PHE A 73 2.25 -3.24 7.49
CA PHE A 73 2.64 -2.68 6.20
C PHE A 73 2.18 -3.61 5.10
N ASP A 74 1.26 -3.14 4.29
CA ASP A 74 0.60 -3.92 3.25
C ASP A 74 0.94 -3.42 1.86
N VAL A 75 0.79 -4.29 0.87
CA VAL A 75 0.86 -3.92 -0.54
C VAL A 75 -0.46 -4.30 -1.19
N ILE A 76 -1.00 -3.41 -2.01
CA ILE A 76 -2.15 -3.71 -2.85
C ILE A 76 -1.68 -3.63 -4.30
N GLU A 77 -1.82 -4.75 -5.02
CA GLU A 77 -1.57 -4.79 -6.46
C GLU A 77 -2.89 -4.61 -7.19
N VAL A 78 -2.92 -3.65 -8.11
CA VAL A 78 -4.11 -3.39 -8.93
C VAL A 78 -3.75 -3.78 -10.36
N PHE A 79 -4.41 -4.80 -10.89
CA PHE A 79 -4.19 -5.25 -12.26
C PHE A 79 -5.22 -4.63 -13.19
N TYR A 80 -4.77 -4.14 -14.33
CA TYR A 80 -5.62 -3.45 -15.28
C TYR A 80 -5.36 -3.92 -16.71
N GLU A 81 -6.37 -3.69 -17.56
CA GLU A 81 -6.25 -3.82 -19.01
C GLU A 81 -6.51 -2.47 -19.66
N GLU A 82 -5.87 -2.25 -20.79
CA GLU A 82 -6.12 -1.05 -21.59
C GLU A 82 -6.74 -1.48 -22.91
N LYS A 83 -7.90 -0.91 -23.22
CA LYS A 83 -8.61 -1.16 -24.47
C LYS A 83 -9.14 0.15 -25.02
N ASN A 84 -8.79 0.47 -26.26
CA ASN A 84 -9.25 1.69 -26.93
C ASN A 84 -8.99 2.96 -26.13
N GLY A 85 -7.82 3.00 -25.45
CA GLY A 85 -7.45 4.17 -24.65
C GLY A 85 -8.10 4.23 -23.27
N GLU A 86 -8.91 3.23 -22.89
CA GLU A 86 -9.56 3.19 -21.59
C GLU A 86 -8.93 2.12 -20.70
N LEU A 87 -8.85 2.39 -19.41
CA LEU A 87 -8.34 1.45 -18.43
C LEU A 87 -9.48 0.72 -17.74
N PHE A 88 -9.35 -0.59 -17.61
CA PHE A 88 -10.33 -1.44 -16.94
C PHE A 88 -9.67 -2.21 -15.81
N LEU A 89 -10.27 -2.15 -14.64
CA LEU A 89 -9.82 -2.93 -13.50
C LEU A 89 -10.11 -4.41 -13.75
N VAL A 90 -9.09 -5.26 -13.62
CA VAL A 90 -9.23 -6.70 -13.81
C VAL A 90 -9.23 -7.43 -12.47
N LYS A 91 -8.30 -7.09 -11.60
CA LYS A 91 -8.12 -7.81 -10.33
C LYS A 91 -7.39 -6.92 -9.33
N VAL A 92 -7.74 -7.10 -8.06
CA VAL A 92 -7.01 -6.49 -6.94
C VAL A 92 -6.47 -7.61 -6.07
N ASN A 93 -5.19 -7.53 -5.73
CA ASN A 93 -4.54 -8.48 -4.84
C ASN A 93 -4.01 -7.73 -3.62
N HIS A 94 -4.52 -8.07 -2.43
CA HIS A 94 -4.12 -7.43 -1.18
C HIS A 94 -3.15 -8.36 -0.44
N ILE A 95 -1.92 -7.90 -0.29
CA ILE A 95 -0.87 -8.65 0.40
C ILE A 95 -0.69 -8.04 1.79
N GLU A 96 -1.21 -8.71 2.79
CA GLU A 96 -1.10 -8.23 4.16
C GLU A 96 0.28 -8.52 4.71
N ASN A 97 0.75 -7.59 5.54
CA ASN A 97 2.02 -7.75 6.25
C ASN A 97 3.18 -8.02 5.28
N ALA A 98 3.26 -7.25 4.22
CA ALA A 98 4.19 -7.48 3.12
C ALA A 98 5.64 -7.12 3.45
N PHE A 99 5.87 -6.25 4.44
CA PHE A 99 7.22 -5.88 4.85
C PHE A 99 7.29 -5.29 6.26
#